data_167f928a6349b2e29bd84fb7a4202d70
#
_entry.id   167f928a6349b2e29bd84fb7a4202d70
#
_cell.length_a   1.000
_cell.length_b   1.000
_cell.length_c   1.000
_cell.angle_alpha   90.00
_cell.angle_beta   90.00
_cell.angle_gamma   90.00
#
_symmetry.space_group_name_H-M   'P 1'
#
loop_
_entity.id
_entity.type
_entity.pdbx_description
1 polymer ?
#
loop_
_entity_poly.entity_id
_entity_poly.type
_entity_poly.pdbx_seq_one_letter_code
_entity_poly.pdbx_strand_id
1 'polypeptide(L)'
;HQPPETLVYPGDDHPLALHAGAFDRDELVGVASVTPEEYAPLPGLAAWRLRGMAILPRAQRRGYGAALIQACIGHIQSQGGELLWCNGRTSALPFYRALGFVAHGDEFLVPMTGPHYVCIRRLP
;
A
#
# COMPACT_ATOMS: atom_id res chain seq x y z
N HIS A 1 -8.37 11.59 21.03
CA HIS A 1 -7.57 11.07 19.92
C HIS A 1 -8.21 11.41 18.59
N GLN A 2 -7.50 12.10 17.74
CA GLN A 2 -7.97 12.44 16.41
C GLN A 2 -7.45 11.42 15.39
N PRO A 3 -8.27 11.04 14.40
CA PRO A 3 -7.77 10.19 13.31
C PRO A 3 -6.66 10.91 12.54
N PRO A 4 -5.71 10.15 11.96
CA PRO A 4 -4.67 10.75 11.12
C PRO A 4 -5.26 11.51 9.95
N GLU A 5 -4.68 12.68 9.64
CA GLU A 5 -5.02 13.42 8.45
C GLU A 5 -4.27 12.86 7.25
N THR A 6 -4.97 12.67 6.15
CA THR A 6 -4.37 12.19 4.91
C THR A 6 -4.70 13.11 3.76
N LEU A 7 -3.77 13.20 2.81
CA LEU A 7 -3.94 13.92 1.57
C LEU A 7 -3.62 13.00 0.41
N VAL A 8 -4.42 13.05 -0.64
CA VAL A 8 -4.26 12.24 -1.84
C VAL A 8 -3.98 13.18 -3.01
N TYR A 9 -2.98 12.86 -3.81
CA TYR A 9 -2.58 13.69 -4.96
C TYR A 9 -2.08 12.82 -6.12
N PRO A 10 -2.13 13.34 -7.39
CA PRO A 10 -1.70 12.58 -8.55
C PRO A 10 -0.23 12.17 -8.47
N GLY A 11 0.08 11.00 -9.03
CA GLY A 11 1.45 10.54 -9.19
C GLY A 11 2.09 11.08 -10.45
N ASP A 12 3.43 11.03 -10.51
CA ASP A 12 4.19 11.61 -11.62
C ASP A 12 4.39 10.63 -12.79
N ASP A 13 4.41 9.32 -12.51
CA ASP A 13 4.85 8.31 -13.47
C ASP A 13 3.72 7.70 -14.31
N HIS A 14 2.49 7.89 -13.92
CA HIS A 14 1.33 7.32 -14.59
C HIS A 14 0.13 8.22 -14.37
N PRO A 15 -0.73 8.44 -15.41
CA PRO A 15 -1.89 9.34 -15.27
C PRO A 15 -2.84 8.99 -14.12
N LEU A 16 -2.92 7.70 -13.77
CA LEU A 16 -3.78 7.24 -12.68
C LEU A 16 -3.02 6.94 -11.39
N ALA A 17 -1.69 7.10 -11.39
CA ALA A 17 -0.89 6.88 -10.18
C ALA A 17 -1.28 7.88 -9.10
N LEU A 18 -1.23 7.42 -7.87
CA LEU A 18 -1.64 8.20 -6.73
C LEU A 18 -0.59 8.16 -5.64
N HIS A 19 -0.36 9.31 -5.02
CA HIS A 19 0.38 9.40 -3.77
C HIS A 19 -0.58 9.74 -2.65
N ALA A 20 -0.35 9.18 -1.47
CA ALA A 20 -1.06 9.54 -0.26
C ALA A 20 -0.04 10.00 0.78
N GLY A 21 -0.34 11.09 1.46
CA GLY A 21 0.47 11.59 2.56
C GLY A 21 -0.32 11.55 3.86
N ALA A 22 0.34 11.21 4.95
CA ALA A 22 -0.23 11.27 6.29
C ALA A 22 0.47 12.36 7.09
N PHE A 23 -0.30 13.12 7.85
CA PHE A 23 0.18 14.28 8.56
C PHE A 23 -0.07 14.16 10.06
N ASP A 24 0.91 14.56 10.85
CA ASP A 24 0.77 14.83 12.27
C ASP A 24 0.81 16.35 12.42
N ARG A 25 -0.37 16.95 12.67
CA ARG A 25 -0.54 18.40 12.58
C ARG A 25 -0.19 18.86 11.16
N ASP A 26 0.80 19.70 10.99
CA ASP A 26 1.21 20.20 9.68
C ASP A 26 2.43 19.49 9.12
N GLU A 27 2.92 18.44 9.79
CA GLU A 27 4.12 17.74 9.37
C GLU A 27 3.78 16.44 8.65
N LEU A 28 4.38 16.25 7.46
CA LEU A 28 4.26 15.02 6.71
C LEU A 28 5.07 13.92 7.41
N VAL A 29 4.39 12.87 7.87
CA VAL A 29 5.02 11.80 8.63
C VAL A 29 4.97 10.44 7.93
N GLY A 30 4.20 10.31 6.86
CA GLY A 30 4.11 9.07 6.11
C GLY A 30 3.66 9.30 4.69
N VAL A 31 4.06 8.40 3.80
CA VAL A 31 3.68 8.41 2.38
C VAL A 31 3.39 7.01 1.90
N ALA A 32 2.53 6.90 0.90
CA ALA A 32 2.29 5.67 0.15
C ALA A 32 2.03 6.02 -1.31
N SER A 33 2.40 5.13 -2.22
CA SER A 33 2.18 5.32 -3.66
C SER A 33 1.56 4.08 -4.26
N VAL A 34 0.53 4.25 -5.10
CA VAL A 34 -0.13 3.15 -5.80
C VAL A 34 -0.25 3.48 -7.28
N THR A 35 -0.17 2.44 -8.11
CA THR A 35 -0.34 2.56 -9.57
C THR A 35 -1.18 1.41 -10.08
N PRO A 36 -1.97 1.61 -11.15
CA PRO A 36 -2.58 0.48 -11.84
C PRO A 36 -1.47 -0.44 -12.38
N GLU A 37 -1.52 -1.69 -12.00
CA GLU A 37 -0.58 -2.69 -12.49
C GLU A 37 -1.20 -4.07 -12.33
N GLU A 38 -1.32 -4.80 -13.45
CA GLU A 38 -1.88 -6.14 -13.44
C GLU A 38 -1.07 -7.07 -12.55
N TYR A 39 -1.76 -7.90 -11.79
CA TYR A 39 -1.14 -9.00 -11.06
C TYR A 39 -1.31 -10.27 -11.89
N ALA A 40 -0.26 -10.71 -12.54
CA ALA A 40 -0.29 -11.79 -13.52
C ALA A 40 -0.92 -13.10 -13.02
N PRO A 41 -0.67 -13.54 -11.75
CA PRO A 41 -1.32 -14.76 -11.25
C PRO A 41 -2.85 -14.69 -11.15
N LEU A 42 -3.42 -13.49 -11.14
CA LEU A 42 -4.87 -13.28 -11.08
C LEU A 42 -5.29 -12.37 -12.25
N PRO A 43 -5.16 -12.87 -13.50
CA PRO A 43 -5.51 -12.06 -14.66
C PRO A 43 -7.02 -11.75 -14.68
N GLY A 44 -7.36 -10.63 -15.30
CA GLY A 44 -8.75 -10.22 -15.41
C GLY A 44 -9.27 -9.39 -14.24
N LEU A 45 -8.54 -9.29 -13.16
CA LEU A 45 -8.86 -8.36 -12.08
C LEU A 45 -8.26 -6.98 -12.36
N ALA A 46 -9.02 -5.93 -12.06
CA ALA A 46 -8.51 -4.57 -12.12
C ALA A 46 -7.58 -4.36 -10.91
N ALA A 47 -6.30 -4.63 -11.11
CA ALA A 47 -5.31 -4.64 -10.04
C ALA A 47 -4.52 -3.34 -9.97
N TRP A 48 -4.16 -2.97 -8.74
CA TRP A 48 -3.29 -1.85 -8.42
C TRP A 48 -2.15 -2.35 -7.55
N ARG A 49 -0.99 -1.76 -7.74
CA ARG A 49 0.20 -2.12 -6.96
C ARG A 49 0.55 -1.01 -5.98
N LEU A 50 0.80 -1.40 -4.73
CA LEU A 50 1.41 -0.51 -3.75
C LEU A 50 2.91 -0.48 -4.06
N ARG A 51 3.39 0.66 -4.55
CA ARG A 51 4.77 0.82 -5.02
C ARG A 51 5.73 1.16 -3.89
N GLY A 52 5.26 1.89 -2.90
CA GLY A 52 6.08 2.25 -1.76
C GLY A 52 5.23 2.76 -0.62
N MET A 53 5.71 2.53 0.59
CA MET A 53 5.11 3.09 1.80
C MET A 53 6.23 3.31 2.80
N ALA A 54 6.26 4.49 3.40
CA ALA A 54 7.24 4.84 4.42
C ALA A 54 6.58 5.71 5.48
N ILE A 55 6.92 5.44 6.73
CA ILE A 55 6.43 6.20 7.88
C ILE A 55 7.64 6.54 8.74
N LEU A 56 7.77 7.81 9.13
CA LEU A 56 8.86 8.24 10.00
C LEU A 56 8.89 7.39 11.27
N PRO A 57 10.08 7.01 11.77
CA PRO A 57 10.19 6.14 12.95
C PRO A 57 9.39 6.65 14.16
N ARG A 58 9.40 7.97 14.42
CA ARG A 58 8.64 8.53 15.55
C ARG A 58 7.12 8.45 15.40
N ALA A 59 6.65 8.23 14.16
CA ALA A 59 5.22 8.15 13.87
C ALA A 59 4.72 6.72 13.70
N GLN A 60 5.61 5.73 13.73
CA GLN A 60 5.22 4.34 13.58
C GLN A 60 4.35 3.86 14.75
N ARG A 61 3.51 2.85 14.49
CA ARG A 61 2.59 2.23 15.46
C ARG A 61 1.52 3.19 16.00
N ARG A 62 1.18 4.23 15.23
CA ARG A 62 0.13 5.19 15.58
C ARG A 62 -1.05 5.17 14.61
N GLY A 63 -1.15 4.16 13.76
CA GLY A 63 -2.26 4.03 12.82
C GLY A 63 -2.08 4.78 11.50
N TYR A 64 -0.94 5.41 11.24
CA TYR A 64 -0.72 6.13 9.96
C TYR A 64 -0.67 5.18 8.77
N GLY A 65 -0.07 3.98 8.93
CA GLY A 65 -0.04 2.98 7.86
C GLY A 65 -1.44 2.56 7.44
N ALA A 66 -2.30 2.27 8.41
CA ALA A 66 -3.70 1.92 8.14
C ALA A 66 -4.44 3.07 7.46
N ALA A 67 -4.24 4.30 7.92
CA ALA A 67 -4.88 5.48 7.32
C ALA A 67 -4.44 5.69 5.87
N LEU A 68 -3.15 5.53 5.59
CA LEU A 68 -2.61 5.64 4.22
C LEU A 68 -3.20 4.58 3.30
N ILE A 69 -3.24 3.33 3.75
CA ILE A 69 -3.82 2.24 2.96
C ILE A 69 -5.29 2.48 2.70
N GLN A 70 -6.06 2.93 3.69
CA GLN A 70 -7.48 3.22 3.50
C GLN A 70 -7.69 4.37 2.51
N ALA A 71 -6.86 5.41 2.55
CA ALA A 71 -6.94 6.49 1.58
C ALA A 71 -6.67 6.00 0.15
N CYS A 72 -5.64 5.15 -0.01
CA CYS A 72 -5.33 4.54 -1.31
C CYS A 72 -6.48 3.66 -1.79
N ILE A 73 -7.05 2.82 -0.93
CA ILE A 73 -8.16 1.92 -1.28
C ILE A 73 -9.37 2.72 -1.73
N GLY A 74 -9.71 3.79 -1.04
CA GLY A 74 -10.84 4.65 -1.43
C GLY A 74 -10.67 5.18 -2.85
N HIS A 75 -9.48 5.64 -3.20
CA HIS A 75 -9.21 6.10 -4.56
C HIS A 75 -9.29 4.95 -5.57
N ILE A 76 -8.65 3.81 -5.27
CA ILE A 76 -8.62 2.65 -6.14
C ILE A 76 -10.06 2.17 -6.43
N GLN A 77 -10.90 2.09 -5.40
CA GLN A 77 -12.30 1.70 -5.56
C GLN A 77 -13.06 2.70 -6.42
N SER A 78 -12.78 3.98 -6.29
CA SER A 78 -13.41 5.01 -7.14
C SER A 78 -13.04 4.85 -8.61
N GLN A 79 -11.94 4.19 -8.91
CA GLN A 79 -11.48 3.88 -10.26
C GLN A 79 -11.87 2.47 -10.72
N GLY A 80 -12.69 1.76 -9.96
CA GLY A 80 -13.12 0.41 -10.29
C GLY A 80 -12.10 -0.67 -9.95
N GLY A 81 -11.07 -0.37 -9.16
CA GLY A 81 -10.06 -1.34 -8.76
C GLY A 81 -10.62 -2.44 -7.87
N GLU A 82 -10.13 -3.67 -8.09
CA GLU A 82 -10.63 -4.88 -7.44
C GLU A 82 -9.59 -5.57 -6.56
N LEU A 83 -8.32 -5.21 -6.74
CA LEU A 83 -7.20 -5.86 -6.04
C LEU A 83 -6.09 -4.86 -5.78
N LEU A 84 -5.52 -4.90 -4.59
CA LEU A 84 -4.29 -4.19 -4.25
C LEU A 84 -3.24 -5.23 -3.90
N TRP A 85 -2.05 -5.13 -4.50
CA TRP A 85 -0.97 -6.07 -4.25
C TRP A 85 0.37 -5.36 -4.08
N CYS A 86 1.30 -6.02 -3.42
CA CYS A 86 2.66 -5.52 -3.25
C CYS A 86 3.62 -6.66 -3.01
N ASN A 87 4.91 -6.38 -3.14
CA ASN A 87 5.97 -7.28 -2.71
C ASN A 87 6.37 -6.84 -1.30
N GLY A 88 6.14 -7.68 -0.31
CA GLY A 88 6.45 -7.37 1.07
C GLY A 88 7.56 -8.26 1.60
N ARG A 89 8.50 -7.69 2.38
CA ARG A 89 9.51 -8.50 3.06
C ARG A 89 8.82 -9.49 3.98
N THR A 90 9.35 -10.71 4.04
CA THR A 90 8.81 -11.74 4.93
C THR A 90 8.72 -11.24 6.38
N SER A 91 9.71 -10.48 6.83
CA SER A 91 9.72 -9.92 8.17
C SER A 91 8.61 -8.90 8.42
N ALA A 92 8.01 -8.34 7.38
CA ALA A 92 6.92 -7.36 7.48
C ALA A 92 5.53 -7.99 7.31
N LEU A 93 5.41 -9.31 7.17
CA LEU A 93 4.12 -9.96 7.01
C LEU A 93 3.12 -9.61 8.11
N PRO A 94 3.50 -9.58 9.41
CA PRO A 94 2.54 -9.18 10.44
C PRO A 94 1.95 -7.79 10.22
N PHE A 95 2.78 -6.85 9.74
CA PHE A 95 2.34 -5.51 9.39
C PHE A 95 1.31 -5.53 8.26
N TYR A 96 1.62 -6.24 7.16
CA TYR A 96 0.69 -6.33 6.03
C TYR A 96 -0.60 -7.07 6.39
N ARG A 97 -0.50 -8.13 7.19
CA ARG A 97 -1.69 -8.84 7.67
C ARG A 97 -2.61 -7.94 8.49
N ALA A 98 -2.02 -7.10 9.34
CA ALA A 98 -2.80 -6.14 10.11
C ALA A 98 -3.53 -5.13 9.22
N LEU A 99 -3.01 -4.86 8.02
CA LEU A 99 -3.63 -4.00 7.02
C LEU A 99 -4.61 -4.74 6.10
N GLY A 100 -4.88 -6.01 6.37
CA GLY A 100 -5.84 -6.81 5.60
C GLY A 100 -5.26 -7.55 4.40
N PHE A 101 -3.95 -7.55 4.24
CA PHE A 101 -3.29 -8.32 3.17
C PHE A 101 -3.08 -9.76 3.59
N VAL A 102 -3.02 -10.65 2.60
CA VAL A 102 -2.62 -12.05 2.80
C VAL A 102 -1.46 -12.38 1.85
N ALA A 103 -0.57 -13.27 2.29
CA ALA A 103 0.49 -13.76 1.42
C ALA A 103 -0.12 -14.62 0.30
N HIS A 104 0.41 -14.49 -0.91
CA HIS A 104 -0.06 -15.21 -2.09
C HIS A 104 1.15 -15.80 -2.83
N GLY A 105 1.14 -17.11 -2.99
CA GLY A 105 2.24 -17.81 -3.62
C GLY A 105 3.40 -18.10 -2.67
N ASP A 106 4.53 -18.49 -3.24
CA ASP A 106 5.71 -18.91 -2.48
C ASP A 106 6.62 -17.74 -2.12
N GLU A 107 7.38 -17.92 -1.06
CA GLU A 107 8.45 -16.97 -0.71
C GLU A 107 9.49 -16.93 -1.83
N PHE A 108 9.99 -15.73 -2.12
CA PHE A 108 11.04 -15.53 -3.13
C PHE A 108 12.12 -14.60 -2.59
N LEU A 109 13.32 -14.71 -3.15
CA LEU A 109 14.44 -13.86 -2.74
C LEU A 109 14.58 -12.67 -3.68
N VAL A 110 14.73 -11.48 -3.08
CA VAL A 110 15.09 -10.26 -3.79
C VAL A 110 16.57 -10.01 -3.49
N PRO A 111 17.44 -9.92 -4.51
CA PRO A 111 18.86 -9.69 -4.27
C PRO A 111 19.11 -8.48 -3.35
N MET A 112 20.01 -8.64 -2.39
CA MET A 112 20.41 -7.62 -1.41
C MET A 112 19.33 -7.22 -0.41
N THR A 113 18.08 -7.61 -0.63
CA THR A 113 16.96 -7.22 0.24
C THR A 113 16.44 -8.40 1.07
N GLY A 114 16.54 -9.62 0.55
CA GLY A 114 16.19 -10.85 1.27
C GLY A 114 14.85 -11.44 0.88
N PRO A 115 14.27 -12.29 1.75
CA PRO A 115 13.03 -13.00 1.44
C PRO A 115 11.81 -12.10 1.43
N HIS A 116 10.92 -12.37 0.48
CA HIS A 116 9.69 -11.62 0.26
C HIS A 116 8.53 -12.56 -0.04
N TYR A 117 7.33 -12.06 0.18
CA TYR A 117 6.09 -12.64 -0.35
C TYR A 117 5.35 -11.58 -1.14
N VAL A 118 4.61 -12.01 -2.15
CA VAL A 118 3.56 -11.16 -2.70
C VAL A 118 2.42 -11.12 -1.68
N CYS A 119 1.96 -9.94 -1.37
CA CYS A 119 0.83 -9.72 -0.47
C CYS A 119 -0.32 -9.15 -1.29
N ILE A 120 -1.52 -9.69 -1.12
CA ILE A 120 -2.69 -9.24 -1.84
C ILE A 120 -3.81 -8.88 -0.86
N ARG A 121 -4.62 -7.89 -1.26
CA ARG A 121 -5.85 -7.53 -0.59
C ARG A 121 -6.94 -7.34 -1.63
N ARG A 122 -7.98 -8.16 -1.57
CA ARG A 122 -9.15 -7.99 -2.43
C ARG A 122 -9.97 -6.82 -1.92
N LEU A 123 -10.52 -6.04 -2.85
CA LEU A 123 -11.34 -4.88 -2.55
C LEU A 123 -12.79 -5.20 -2.84
N PRO A 124 -13.71 -4.83 -1.94
CA PRO A 124 -15.14 -5.07 -2.15
C PRO A 124 -15.71 -4.24 -3.29
#